data_1aab9c62748bf9bc6cdbaeaca04b822a
#
_entry.id   1aab9c62748bf9bc6cdbaeaca04b822a
#
_cell.length_a   1.000
_cell.length_b   1.000
_cell.length_c   1.000
_cell.angle_alpha   90.00
_cell.angle_beta   90.00
_cell.angle_gamma   90.00
#
_symmetry.space_group_name_H-M   'P 1'
#
loop_
_entity.id
_entity.type
_entity.pdbx_description
1 polymer ?
#
loop_
_entity_poly.entity_id
_entity_poly.type
_entity_poly.pdbx_seq_one_letter_code
_entity_poly.pdbx_strand_id
1 'polypeptide(L)'
;KQKTAYEIYQCDWSSDVCSSDLRIPIKVVPQTPMRKPEWIRMKVPDSSRFQEIKQVLRDNNLYTVCEEASCPNIGECFSGGTATFMILGDICTRRCPFCDVSHGKPLPPDVNEPANLARTVAQMRLRYVVITSVDRDDLLDGGAQHFVDCIQAVRSASPNIKIEVLVPDFRGRLETAVEILKVAPPDVMNHNLETVPRLYKQARPGADYQNSLDLLKVFGDMDPQVPTKSGLMLGLGETDEETLEVMRDLRAHGVTMLTLGQYLQPSPHHLPVARFVTPERFVQFEQEALAMGFVQAACGPMVRSSYHADTQAHGAGVNQE
;
A
#
# COMPACT_ATOMS: atom_id res chain seq x y z
N LYS A 1 20.23 -39.35 0.93
CA LYS A 1 21.05 -38.37 1.69
C LYS A 1 20.10 -37.25 2.12
N GLN A 2 19.93 -37.04 3.42
CA GLN A 2 19.18 -35.90 3.94
C GLN A 2 20.01 -34.64 3.67
N LYS A 3 19.39 -33.64 3.02
CA LYS A 3 20.03 -32.33 2.81
C LYS A 3 20.14 -31.62 4.16
N THR A 4 21.26 -31.00 4.43
CA THR A 4 21.49 -30.20 5.65
C THR A 4 20.66 -28.93 5.59
N ALA A 5 20.34 -28.36 6.75
CA ALA A 5 19.56 -27.10 6.85
C ALA A 5 20.20 -25.94 6.01
N TYR A 6 21.51 -25.98 5.80
CA TYR A 6 22.22 -24.99 4.99
C TYR A 6 21.97 -25.14 3.48
N GLU A 7 21.75 -26.36 2.99
CA GLU A 7 21.43 -26.62 1.58
C GLU A 7 20.00 -26.21 1.23
N ILE A 8 19.11 -26.14 2.22
CA ILE A 8 17.72 -25.68 2.05
C ILE A 8 17.64 -24.15 1.87
N TYR A 9 18.63 -23.39 2.40
CA TYR A 9 18.70 -21.93 2.27
C TYR A 9 19.37 -21.42 0.98
N GLN A 10 19.94 -22.30 0.17
CA GLN A 10 20.52 -21.94 -1.13
C GLN A 10 19.54 -22.12 -2.31
N CYS A 11 18.27 -21.87 -2.09
CA CYS A 11 17.36 -21.74 -3.22
C CYS A 11 17.72 -20.53 -4.05
N ASP A 12 17.89 -20.73 -5.35
CA ASP A 12 18.03 -19.66 -6.32
C ASP A 12 16.68 -18.93 -6.43
N TRP A 13 16.62 -17.76 -5.80
CA TRP A 13 15.43 -16.92 -5.79
C TRP A 13 15.19 -16.22 -7.14
N SER A 14 16.12 -16.35 -8.08
CA SER A 14 15.99 -15.84 -9.45
C SER A 14 15.23 -16.78 -10.37
N SER A 15 15.04 -18.04 -9.98
CA SER A 15 14.26 -19.01 -10.74
C SER A 15 12.86 -19.17 -10.13
N ASP A 16 11.86 -19.18 -10.95
CA ASP A 16 10.43 -19.11 -10.66
C ASP A 16 9.85 -20.08 -9.63
N VAL A 17 10.61 -21.05 -9.12
CA VAL A 17 10.11 -22.00 -8.12
C VAL A 17 11.24 -22.53 -7.26
N CYS A 18 11.35 -22.08 -6.01
CA CYS A 18 12.02 -22.87 -4.99
C CYS A 18 11.10 -24.03 -4.59
N SER A 19 11.45 -25.26 -4.95
CA SER A 19 10.68 -26.47 -4.65
C SER A 19 10.52 -26.77 -3.16
N SER A 20 11.17 -25.99 -2.28
CA SER A 20 11.06 -26.07 -0.82
C SER A 20 10.12 -25.01 -0.24
N ASP A 21 9.55 -24.11 -1.04
CA ASP A 21 8.54 -23.17 -0.58
C ASP A 21 7.22 -23.92 -0.39
N LEU A 22 6.86 -24.18 0.86
CA LEU A 22 5.59 -24.82 1.25
C LEU A 22 4.37 -23.94 0.96
N ARG A 23 4.56 -22.71 0.50
CA ARG A 23 3.49 -21.87 -0.02
C ARG A 23 3.05 -22.43 -1.37
N ILE A 24 1.77 -22.77 -1.48
CA ILE A 24 1.17 -23.21 -2.74
C ILE A 24 1.34 -22.07 -3.74
N PRO A 25 2.15 -22.21 -4.80
CA PRO A 25 2.31 -21.15 -5.77
C PRO A 25 0.98 -20.96 -6.49
N ILE A 26 0.41 -19.76 -6.42
CA ILE A 26 -0.78 -19.43 -7.21
C ILE A 26 -0.34 -19.34 -8.66
N LYS A 27 -0.66 -20.37 -9.42
CA LYS A 27 -0.38 -20.41 -10.85
C LYS A 27 -1.44 -19.57 -11.58
N VAL A 28 -1.08 -18.37 -11.96
CA VAL A 28 -1.92 -17.57 -12.85
C VAL A 28 -1.77 -18.11 -14.26
N VAL A 29 -2.88 -18.56 -14.82
CA VAL A 29 -2.91 -18.95 -16.25
C VAL A 29 -3.14 -17.68 -17.06
N PRO A 30 -2.20 -17.29 -17.94
CA PRO A 30 -2.34 -16.10 -18.77
C PRO A 30 -3.63 -16.14 -19.57
N GLN A 31 -4.43 -15.08 -19.45
CA GLN A 31 -5.65 -14.89 -20.21
C GLN A 31 -5.51 -13.67 -21.12
N THR A 32 -6.25 -13.65 -22.22
CA THR A 32 -6.32 -12.45 -23.05
C THR A 32 -6.92 -11.31 -22.22
N PRO A 33 -6.19 -10.20 -22.01
CA PRO A 33 -6.69 -9.10 -21.19
C PRO A 33 -8.00 -8.55 -21.76
N MET A 34 -8.94 -8.25 -20.89
CA MET A 34 -10.16 -7.54 -21.27
C MET A 34 -9.81 -6.16 -21.82
N ARG A 35 -10.52 -5.73 -22.88
CA ARG A 35 -10.36 -4.39 -23.42
C ARG A 35 -10.76 -3.36 -22.36
N LYS A 36 -9.84 -2.44 -22.06
CA LYS A 36 -10.10 -1.34 -21.13
C LYS A 36 -11.21 -0.43 -21.67
N PRO A 37 -12.25 -0.11 -20.88
CA PRO A 37 -13.27 0.83 -21.29
C PRO A 37 -12.75 2.25 -21.42
N GLU A 38 -13.51 3.14 -22.06
CA GLU A 38 -13.07 4.51 -22.38
C GLU A 38 -12.78 5.38 -21.15
N TRP A 39 -13.41 5.10 -20.02
CA TRP A 39 -13.19 5.83 -18.75
C TRP A 39 -11.88 5.44 -18.03
N ILE A 40 -11.23 4.35 -18.44
CA ILE A 40 -9.88 3.98 -17.95
C ILE A 40 -8.85 4.66 -18.85
N ARG A 41 -8.56 5.92 -18.59
CA ARG A 41 -7.57 6.69 -19.34
C ARG A 41 -6.46 7.15 -18.41
N MET A 42 -5.23 6.79 -18.74
CA MET A 42 -4.03 7.28 -18.07
C MET A 42 -3.58 8.57 -18.74
N LYS A 43 -3.24 9.59 -17.93
CA LYS A 43 -2.52 10.78 -18.42
C LYS A 43 -1.04 10.42 -18.45
N VAL A 44 -0.40 10.58 -19.62
CA VAL A 44 1.05 10.41 -19.72
C VAL A 44 1.71 11.57 -18.97
N PRO A 45 2.62 11.31 -18.01
CA PRO A 45 3.34 12.38 -17.36
C PRO A 45 4.32 13.01 -18.35
N ASP A 46 4.08 14.27 -18.73
CA ASP A 46 4.92 15.03 -19.65
C ASP A 46 5.35 16.36 -19.01
N SER A 47 6.02 16.27 -17.84
CA SER A 47 6.55 17.47 -17.20
C SER A 47 8.03 17.31 -16.89
N SER A 48 8.82 18.40 -17.09
CA SER A 48 10.22 18.50 -16.65
C SER A 48 10.36 18.15 -15.16
N ARG A 49 9.39 18.56 -14.34
CA ARG A 49 9.33 18.26 -12.91
C ARG A 49 9.28 16.76 -12.60
N PHE A 50 8.60 15.97 -13.43
CA PHE A 50 8.57 14.51 -13.28
C PHE A 50 9.98 13.89 -13.45
N GLN A 51 10.74 14.36 -14.44
CA GLN A 51 12.12 13.89 -14.69
C GLN A 51 13.07 14.36 -13.58
N GLU A 52 12.92 15.58 -13.08
CA GLU A 52 13.68 16.11 -11.94
C GLU A 52 13.47 15.26 -10.70
N ILE A 53 12.21 14.91 -10.37
CA ILE A 53 11.87 14.08 -9.22
C ILE A 53 12.49 12.69 -9.35
N LYS A 54 12.38 12.06 -10.53
CA LYS A 54 13.04 10.76 -10.77
C LYS A 54 14.55 10.82 -10.55
N GLN A 55 15.19 11.90 -10.97
CA GLN A 55 16.63 12.05 -10.75
C GLN A 55 16.95 12.19 -9.26
N VAL A 56 16.20 13.00 -8.52
CA VAL A 56 16.35 13.17 -7.07
C VAL A 56 16.19 11.84 -6.32
N LEU A 57 15.23 11.01 -6.71
CA LEU A 57 15.01 9.69 -6.11
C LEU A 57 16.22 8.77 -6.33
N ARG A 58 16.75 8.71 -7.55
CA ARG A 58 17.93 7.89 -7.87
C ARG A 58 19.18 8.35 -7.17
N ASP A 59 19.40 9.66 -7.10
CA ASP A 59 20.57 10.26 -6.44
C ASP A 59 20.57 10.00 -4.91
N ASN A 60 19.39 9.71 -4.34
CA ASN A 60 19.24 9.39 -2.92
C ASN A 60 18.98 7.90 -2.63
N ASN A 61 19.07 7.01 -3.62
CA ASN A 61 18.78 5.57 -3.49
C ASN A 61 17.39 5.29 -2.88
N LEU A 62 16.37 6.02 -3.33
CA LEU A 62 15.00 5.86 -2.84
C LEU A 62 14.10 5.26 -3.90
N TYR A 63 13.14 4.46 -3.43
CA TYR A 63 12.11 3.83 -4.24
C TYR A 63 10.77 4.52 -4.04
N THR A 64 9.93 4.53 -5.08
CA THR A 64 8.54 4.97 -4.97
C THR A 64 7.60 3.90 -5.49
N VAL A 65 6.51 3.66 -4.77
CA VAL A 65 5.42 2.79 -5.27
C VAL A 65 4.89 3.29 -6.61
N CYS A 66 4.98 4.59 -6.84
CA CYS A 66 4.53 5.19 -8.10
C CYS A 66 5.32 4.70 -9.31
N GLU A 67 6.62 4.37 -9.15
CA GLU A 67 7.45 3.77 -10.20
C GLU A 67 7.33 2.25 -10.18
N GLU A 68 7.55 1.60 -9.03
CA GLU A 68 7.61 0.14 -8.88
C GLU A 68 6.28 -0.56 -9.19
N ALA A 69 5.15 0.07 -8.83
CA ALA A 69 3.82 -0.44 -9.12
C ALA A 69 3.16 0.18 -10.36
N SER A 70 3.93 0.83 -11.24
CA SER A 70 3.45 1.41 -12.52
C SER A 70 2.20 2.29 -12.35
N CYS A 71 2.21 3.17 -11.32
CA CYS A 71 1.03 3.95 -10.93
C CYS A 71 0.60 4.93 -12.02
N PRO A 72 -0.68 4.92 -12.46
CA PRO A 72 -1.17 5.81 -13.51
C PRO A 72 -1.23 7.29 -13.11
N ASN A 73 -1.15 7.61 -11.82
CA ASN A 73 -1.35 8.95 -11.26
C ASN A 73 -0.06 9.67 -10.89
N ILE A 74 1.10 9.09 -11.16
CA ILE A 74 2.41 9.59 -10.71
C ILE A 74 2.66 11.07 -11.07
N GLY A 75 2.33 11.48 -12.28
CA GLY A 75 2.52 12.86 -12.75
C GLY A 75 1.65 13.88 -12.01
N GLU A 76 0.42 13.50 -11.65
CA GLU A 76 -0.54 14.34 -10.95
C GLU A 76 -0.17 14.50 -9.47
N CYS A 77 0.13 13.42 -8.78
CA CYS A 77 0.53 13.44 -7.37
C CYS A 77 1.81 14.27 -7.15
N PHE A 78 2.83 14.04 -7.95
CA PHE A 78 4.10 14.78 -7.84
C PHE A 78 3.94 16.27 -8.11
N SER A 79 3.05 16.64 -9.04
CA SER A 79 2.75 18.06 -9.30
C SER A 79 1.96 18.69 -8.14
N GLY A 80 1.15 17.92 -7.42
CA GLY A 80 0.37 18.36 -6.26
C GLY A 80 1.16 18.53 -4.96
N GLY A 81 2.45 18.13 -4.92
CA GLY A 81 3.27 18.20 -3.70
C GLY A 81 3.05 17.03 -2.74
N THR A 82 2.49 15.92 -3.25
CA THR A 82 2.30 14.66 -2.54
C THR A 82 3.16 13.58 -3.19
N ALA A 83 3.89 12.80 -2.41
CA ALA A 83 4.67 11.67 -2.89
C ALA A 83 4.49 10.45 -1.99
N THR A 84 4.62 9.26 -2.60
CA THR A 84 4.57 7.97 -1.88
C THR A 84 5.91 7.28 -2.01
N PHE A 85 6.62 7.20 -0.91
CA PHE A 85 7.91 6.52 -0.84
C PHE A 85 7.73 5.09 -0.35
N MET A 86 8.50 4.19 -0.94
CA MET A 86 8.57 2.79 -0.52
C MET A 86 9.90 2.56 0.20
N ILE A 87 9.83 2.22 1.48
CA ILE A 87 10.97 1.95 2.34
C ILE A 87 11.21 0.44 2.47
N LEU A 88 12.34 0.06 3.08
CA LEU A 88 12.77 -1.32 3.29
C LEU A 88 13.16 -2.04 1.98
N GLY A 89 13.48 -1.26 0.94
CA GLY A 89 13.92 -1.76 -0.37
C GLY A 89 12.74 -2.01 -1.34
N ASP A 90 13.04 -2.68 -2.45
CA ASP A 90 12.15 -2.93 -3.58
C ASP A 90 11.75 -4.40 -3.73
N ILE A 91 12.22 -5.30 -2.85
CA ILE A 91 11.95 -6.74 -2.89
C ILE A 91 11.05 -7.13 -1.72
N CYS A 92 9.84 -7.60 -2.04
CA CYS A 92 8.85 -8.06 -1.07
C CYS A 92 9.07 -9.54 -0.71
N THR A 93 8.89 -9.92 0.56
CA THR A 93 8.91 -11.32 0.99
C THR A 93 7.67 -12.10 0.58
N ARG A 94 6.60 -11.41 0.14
CA ARG A 94 5.33 -12.01 -0.30
C ARG A 94 5.14 -11.88 -1.80
N ARG A 95 4.31 -12.77 -2.34
CA ARG A 95 3.99 -12.85 -3.76
C ARG A 95 2.49 -12.72 -3.96
N CYS A 96 1.98 -11.48 -3.91
CA CYS A 96 0.58 -11.20 -4.18
C CYS A 96 0.36 -11.10 -5.70
N PRO A 97 -0.46 -11.99 -6.32
CA PRO A 97 -0.55 -12.06 -7.79
C PRO A 97 -1.25 -10.87 -8.46
N PHE A 98 -1.65 -9.86 -7.70
CA PHE A 98 -2.13 -8.59 -8.24
C PHE A 98 -1.05 -7.49 -8.27
N CYS A 99 0.06 -7.67 -7.53
CA CYS A 99 1.06 -6.66 -7.24
C CYS A 99 2.25 -6.76 -8.19
N ASP A 100 2.66 -5.63 -8.76
CA ASP A 100 3.79 -5.52 -9.71
C ASP A 100 5.15 -5.39 -9.01
N VAL A 101 5.17 -5.22 -7.67
CA VAL A 101 6.40 -5.09 -6.89
C VAL A 101 7.20 -6.39 -6.92
N SER A 102 8.49 -6.29 -7.13
CA SER A 102 9.42 -7.43 -7.14
C SER A 102 9.36 -8.22 -5.83
N HIS A 103 9.53 -9.54 -5.91
CA HIS A 103 9.45 -10.41 -4.75
C HIS A 103 10.63 -11.38 -4.70
N GLY A 104 11.01 -11.77 -3.48
CA GLY A 104 12.15 -12.65 -3.28
C GLY A 104 12.76 -12.53 -1.89
N LYS A 105 14.09 -12.61 -1.82
CA LYS A 105 14.84 -12.40 -0.59
C LYS A 105 15.35 -10.95 -0.54
N PRO A 106 14.80 -10.10 0.32
CA PRO A 106 15.26 -8.72 0.45
C PRO A 106 16.70 -8.63 0.97
N LEU A 107 17.36 -7.53 0.65
CA LEU A 107 18.59 -7.13 1.31
C LEU A 107 18.30 -6.65 2.75
N PRO A 108 19.32 -6.62 3.64
CA PRO A 108 19.16 -5.97 4.94
C PRO A 108 18.67 -4.52 4.78
N PRO A 109 17.86 -4.00 5.74
CA PRO A 109 17.44 -2.60 5.72
C PRO A 109 18.64 -1.65 5.62
N ASP A 110 18.54 -0.62 4.78
CA ASP A 110 19.58 0.41 4.69
C ASP A 110 19.44 1.37 5.88
N VAL A 111 20.46 1.40 6.74
CA VAL A 111 20.51 2.28 7.91
C VAL A 111 20.49 3.79 7.55
N ASN A 112 20.81 4.15 6.31
CA ASN A 112 20.80 5.52 5.82
C ASN A 112 19.46 5.92 5.19
N GLU A 113 18.56 4.96 4.92
CA GLU A 113 17.28 5.22 4.25
C GLU A 113 16.43 6.29 4.98
N PRO A 114 16.29 6.30 6.33
CA PRO A 114 15.56 7.35 7.04
C PRO A 114 16.14 8.76 6.80
N ALA A 115 17.45 8.90 6.82
CA ALA A 115 18.11 10.19 6.58
C ALA A 115 18.01 10.63 5.11
N ASN A 116 18.09 9.69 4.16
CA ASN A 116 17.93 9.94 2.73
C ASN A 116 16.49 10.36 2.43
N LEU A 117 15.50 9.68 3.00
CA LEU A 117 14.08 10.02 2.88
C LEU A 117 13.81 11.43 3.40
N ALA A 118 14.26 11.74 4.61
CA ALA A 118 14.06 13.05 5.24
C ALA A 118 14.66 14.18 4.39
N ARG A 119 15.87 14.00 3.86
CA ARG A 119 16.52 14.96 2.98
C ARG A 119 15.74 15.16 1.68
N THR A 120 15.29 14.09 1.06
CA THR A 120 14.53 14.14 -0.20
C THR A 120 13.18 14.83 -0.01
N VAL A 121 12.45 14.49 1.04
CA VAL A 121 11.18 15.13 1.40
C VAL A 121 11.37 16.66 1.57
N ALA A 122 12.41 17.08 2.29
CA ALA A 122 12.74 18.49 2.49
C ALA A 122 13.14 19.18 1.17
N GLN A 123 13.98 18.56 0.33
CA GLN A 123 14.37 19.08 -0.98
C GLN A 123 13.18 19.26 -1.92
N MET A 124 12.25 18.30 -1.92
CA MET A 124 11.03 18.36 -2.72
C MET A 124 9.99 19.34 -2.18
N ARG A 125 10.20 19.89 -0.98
CA ARG A 125 9.26 20.80 -0.28
C ARG A 125 7.84 20.20 -0.23
N LEU A 126 7.74 18.92 0.12
CA LEU A 126 6.45 18.28 0.23
C LEU A 126 5.68 18.81 1.44
N ARG A 127 4.38 18.88 1.30
CA ARG A 127 3.44 19.22 2.39
C ARG A 127 2.82 17.97 3.01
N TYR A 128 2.76 16.92 2.23
CA TYR A 128 2.21 15.63 2.63
C TYR A 128 3.07 14.50 2.04
N VAL A 129 3.37 13.50 2.84
CA VAL A 129 4.13 12.33 2.41
C VAL A 129 3.42 11.05 2.83
N VAL A 130 3.34 10.10 1.92
CA VAL A 130 2.93 8.74 2.24
C VAL A 130 4.17 7.86 2.29
N ILE A 131 4.37 7.16 3.40
CA ILE A 131 5.47 6.21 3.60
C ILE A 131 4.85 4.81 3.61
N THR A 132 5.26 3.98 2.69
CA THR A 132 4.85 2.58 2.63
C THR A 132 6.07 1.67 2.55
N SER A 133 5.86 0.36 2.62
CA SER A 133 6.95 -0.61 2.51
C SER A 133 6.53 -1.84 1.71
N VAL A 134 7.52 -2.63 1.33
CA VAL A 134 7.32 -4.05 1.02
C VAL A 134 7.03 -4.84 2.29
N ASP A 135 6.43 -6.03 2.17
CA ASP A 135 6.35 -6.96 3.32
C ASP A 135 7.75 -7.48 3.67
N ARG A 136 8.08 -7.46 4.95
CA ARG A 136 9.35 -7.91 5.53
C ARG A 136 9.11 -8.97 6.59
N ASP A 137 8.48 -10.10 6.19
CA ASP A 137 8.26 -11.26 7.09
C ASP A 137 9.57 -11.88 7.62
N ASP A 138 10.70 -11.48 7.06
CA ASP A 138 12.06 -11.85 7.47
C ASP A 138 12.56 -11.07 8.72
N LEU A 139 11.96 -9.90 9.01
CA LEU A 139 12.31 -9.08 10.17
C LEU A 139 11.49 -9.45 11.40
N LEU A 140 12.08 -9.36 12.59
CA LEU A 140 11.44 -9.74 13.85
C LEU A 140 10.22 -8.88 14.20
N ASP A 141 10.22 -7.63 13.79
CA ASP A 141 9.17 -6.62 13.99
C ASP A 141 8.34 -6.34 12.73
N GLY A 142 8.61 -7.07 11.63
CA GLY A 142 7.99 -6.83 10.33
C GLY A 142 8.36 -5.49 9.70
N GLY A 143 9.41 -4.81 10.20
CA GLY A 143 9.88 -3.51 9.74
C GLY A 143 9.27 -2.31 10.47
N ALA A 144 8.54 -2.51 11.56
CA ALA A 144 7.89 -1.44 12.32
C ALA A 144 8.87 -0.38 12.84
N GLN A 145 10.04 -0.79 13.35
CA GLN A 145 11.06 0.14 13.82
C GLN A 145 11.56 1.05 12.70
N HIS A 146 11.72 0.52 11.51
CA HIS A 146 12.18 1.31 10.38
C HIS A 146 11.16 2.38 9.94
N PHE A 147 9.84 2.10 10.07
CA PHE A 147 8.81 3.12 9.91
C PHE A 147 8.98 4.26 10.93
N VAL A 148 9.20 3.92 12.20
CA VAL A 148 9.42 4.91 13.28
C VAL A 148 10.65 5.77 12.98
N ASP A 149 11.76 5.14 12.58
CA ASP A 149 13.00 5.86 12.25
C ASP A 149 12.78 6.83 11.08
N CYS A 150 12.04 6.41 10.04
CA CYS A 150 11.67 7.26 8.91
C CYS A 150 10.75 8.41 9.32
N ILE A 151 9.71 8.17 10.11
CA ILE A 151 8.79 9.20 10.60
C ILE A 151 9.56 10.25 11.42
N GLN A 152 10.41 9.83 12.35
CA GLN A 152 11.19 10.72 13.19
C GLN A 152 12.18 11.56 12.37
N ALA A 153 12.89 10.94 11.42
CA ALA A 153 13.81 11.64 10.54
C ALA A 153 13.10 12.69 9.68
N VAL A 154 11.95 12.33 9.07
CA VAL A 154 11.16 13.24 8.24
C VAL A 154 10.61 14.41 9.06
N ARG A 155 10.05 14.17 10.25
CA ARG A 155 9.56 15.23 11.15
C ARG A 155 10.67 16.15 11.63
N SER A 156 11.86 15.61 11.90
CA SER A 156 13.01 16.42 12.31
C SER A 156 13.47 17.37 11.20
N ALA A 157 13.44 16.94 9.94
CA ALA A 157 13.84 17.75 8.79
C ALA A 157 12.72 18.68 8.27
N SER A 158 11.46 18.32 8.49
CA SER A 158 10.27 19.03 8.01
C SER A 158 9.17 19.01 9.07
N PRO A 159 9.23 19.86 10.12
CA PRO A 159 8.35 19.76 11.30
C PRO A 159 6.84 19.87 11.02
N ASN A 160 6.46 20.58 9.96
CA ASN A 160 5.04 20.84 9.62
C ASN A 160 4.46 19.86 8.60
N ILE A 161 5.26 18.87 8.15
CA ILE A 161 4.80 17.91 7.15
C ILE A 161 3.77 16.95 7.78
N LYS A 162 2.75 16.60 7.00
CA LYS A 162 1.82 15.53 7.37
C LYS A 162 2.30 14.20 6.81
N ILE A 163 2.26 13.18 7.64
CA ILE A 163 2.79 11.84 7.33
C ILE A 163 1.67 10.82 7.42
N GLU A 164 1.33 10.21 6.29
CA GLU A 164 0.52 8.99 6.23
C GLU A 164 1.46 7.79 6.14
N VAL A 165 1.17 6.72 6.87
CA VAL A 165 1.85 5.44 6.65
C VAL A 165 0.88 4.43 6.04
N LEU A 166 1.33 3.69 5.04
CA LEU A 166 0.64 2.52 4.51
C LEU A 166 1.47 1.28 4.90
N VAL A 167 1.06 0.63 5.97
CA VAL A 167 1.81 -0.47 6.58
C VAL A 167 1.40 -1.84 6.05
N PRO A 168 2.31 -2.85 6.10
CA PRO A 168 1.95 -4.25 5.90
C PRO A 168 1.07 -4.78 7.06
N ASP A 169 0.59 -6.04 6.98
CA ASP A 169 -0.25 -6.63 8.02
C ASP A 169 0.54 -7.12 9.25
N PHE A 170 1.85 -6.92 9.28
CA PHE A 170 2.77 -7.36 10.35
C PHE A 170 2.50 -8.80 10.83
N ARG A 171 2.29 -9.70 9.93
CA ARG A 171 1.89 -11.09 10.15
C ARG A 171 2.56 -11.75 11.36
N GLY A 172 1.75 -12.10 12.38
CA GLY A 172 2.22 -12.71 13.62
C GLY A 172 3.02 -11.81 14.54
N ARG A 173 3.06 -10.48 14.28
CA ARG A 173 3.82 -9.47 15.04
C ARG A 173 3.00 -8.21 15.33
N LEU A 174 1.67 -8.29 15.18
CA LEU A 174 0.76 -7.15 15.25
C LEU A 174 0.98 -6.33 16.53
N GLU A 175 0.92 -6.95 17.71
CA GLU A 175 1.08 -6.27 18.99
C GLU A 175 2.45 -5.59 19.10
N THR A 176 3.52 -6.29 18.73
CA THR A 176 4.89 -5.75 18.74
C THR A 176 5.00 -4.54 17.80
N ALA A 177 4.46 -4.64 16.58
CA ALA A 177 4.53 -3.59 15.60
C ALA A 177 3.76 -2.33 16.03
N VAL A 178 2.57 -2.51 16.60
CA VAL A 178 1.73 -1.39 17.07
C VAL A 178 2.40 -0.68 18.25
N GLU A 179 2.96 -1.40 19.22
CA GLU A 179 3.71 -0.80 20.34
C GLU A 179 4.94 -0.01 19.87
N ILE A 180 5.62 -0.48 18.81
CA ILE A 180 6.74 0.26 18.21
C ILE A 180 6.23 1.53 17.51
N LEU A 181 5.20 1.44 16.68
CA LEU A 181 4.62 2.58 15.95
C LEU A 181 4.10 3.69 16.88
N LYS A 182 3.67 3.33 18.08
CA LYS A 182 3.25 4.27 19.14
C LYS A 182 4.34 5.28 19.54
N VAL A 183 5.61 4.95 19.34
CA VAL A 183 6.73 5.85 19.67
C VAL A 183 6.76 7.09 18.76
N ALA A 184 6.32 6.95 17.51
CA ALA A 184 6.20 8.05 16.55
C ALA A 184 4.94 7.85 15.68
N PRO A 185 3.74 8.12 16.21
CA PRO A 185 2.51 7.88 15.48
C PRO A 185 2.44 8.76 14.22
N PRO A 186 1.93 8.23 13.08
CA PRO A 186 1.70 9.04 11.89
C PRO A 186 0.53 10.01 12.07
N ASP A 187 0.28 10.87 11.09
CA ASP A 187 -0.94 11.69 11.04
C ASP A 187 -2.15 10.93 10.45
N VAL A 188 -1.88 9.87 9.65
CA VAL A 188 -2.89 8.92 9.14
C VAL A 188 -2.30 7.52 9.13
N MET A 189 -3.01 6.56 9.70
CA MET A 189 -2.65 5.14 9.68
C MET A 189 -3.44 4.39 8.63
N ASN A 190 -2.76 3.88 7.61
CA ASN A 190 -3.38 3.16 6.50
C ASN A 190 -2.88 1.70 6.45
N HIS A 191 -3.81 0.78 6.30
CA HIS A 191 -3.57 -0.60 5.91
C HIS A 191 -4.68 -1.07 4.97
N ASN A 192 -4.32 -1.49 3.77
CA ASN A 192 -5.29 -1.92 2.77
C ASN A 192 -5.73 -3.37 3.00
N LEU A 193 -7.03 -3.63 2.95
CA LEU A 193 -7.57 -4.98 2.88
C LEU A 193 -7.43 -5.58 1.47
N GLU A 194 -7.32 -4.75 0.45
CA GLU A 194 -7.14 -5.03 -0.98
C GLU A 194 -8.33 -5.72 -1.64
N THR A 195 -8.95 -6.71 -1.00
CA THR A 195 -10.09 -7.46 -1.57
C THR A 195 -10.99 -8.06 -0.47
N VAL A 196 -12.04 -8.75 -0.89
CA VAL A 196 -13.03 -9.39 -0.01
C VAL A 196 -12.52 -10.73 0.55
N PRO A 197 -13.04 -11.21 1.72
CA PRO A 197 -12.55 -12.42 2.40
C PRO A 197 -12.44 -13.65 1.50
N ARG A 198 -13.45 -13.89 0.66
CA ARG A 198 -13.50 -15.05 -0.26
C ARG A 198 -12.29 -15.10 -1.21
N LEU A 199 -11.75 -13.94 -1.57
CA LEU A 199 -10.64 -13.82 -2.53
C LEU A 199 -9.25 -13.78 -1.88
N TYR A 200 -9.15 -13.74 -0.54
CA TYR A 200 -7.88 -13.58 0.16
C TYR A 200 -6.84 -14.64 -0.23
N LYS A 201 -7.24 -15.92 -0.25
CA LYS A 201 -6.31 -17.01 -0.63
C LYS A 201 -5.77 -16.87 -2.05
N GLN A 202 -6.55 -16.27 -2.95
CA GLN A 202 -6.16 -16.07 -4.34
C GLN A 202 -5.36 -14.79 -4.54
N ALA A 203 -5.77 -13.68 -3.92
CA ALA A 203 -5.19 -12.36 -4.16
C ALA A 203 -4.07 -12.00 -3.17
N ARG A 204 -4.20 -12.43 -1.90
CA ARG A 204 -3.24 -12.15 -0.81
C ARG A 204 -2.79 -13.43 -0.13
N PRO A 205 -2.11 -14.35 -0.82
CA PRO A 205 -1.65 -15.60 -0.22
C PRO A 205 -0.73 -15.32 0.97
N GLY A 206 -1.10 -15.86 2.13
CA GLY A 206 -0.35 -15.67 3.37
C GLY A 206 -0.78 -14.47 4.21
N ALA A 207 -1.71 -13.64 3.76
CA ALA A 207 -2.40 -12.64 4.59
C ALA A 207 -3.67 -13.24 5.21
N ASP A 208 -4.11 -12.64 6.31
CA ASP A 208 -5.36 -12.97 6.99
C ASP A 208 -6.27 -11.75 7.04
N TYR A 209 -7.55 -11.95 6.71
CA TYR A 209 -8.53 -10.86 6.66
C TYR A 209 -8.81 -10.27 8.02
N GLN A 210 -8.99 -11.13 9.03
CA GLN A 210 -9.27 -10.69 10.38
C GLN A 210 -8.05 -9.97 10.98
N ASN A 211 -6.84 -10.50 10.77
CA ASN A 211 -5.61 -9.84 11.22
C ASN A 211 -5.47 -8.42 10.63
N SER A 212 -5.90 -8.22 9.37
CA SER A 212 -5.88 -6.90 8.73
C SER A 212 -6.89 -5.94 9.37
N LEU A 213 -8.07 -6.42 9.75
CA LEU A 213 -9.06 -5.63 10.50
C LEU A 213 -8.58 -5.34 11.93
N ASP A 214 -8.04 -6.34 12.60
CA ASP A 214 -7.53 -6.22 13.98
C ASP A 214 -6.38 -5.21 14.06
N LEU A 215 -5.50 -5.16 13.05
CA LEU A 215 -4.42 -4.17 12.99
C LEU A 215 -4.97 -2.73 13.02
N LEU A 216 -5.98 -2.44 12.18
CA LEU A 216 -6.60 -1.12 12.12
C LEU A 216 -7.32 -0.78 13.42
N LYS A 217 -8.02 -1.76 13.99
CA LYS A 217 -8.72 -1.58 15.26
C LYS A 217 -7.76 -1.33 16.42
N VAL A 218 -6.74 -2.18 16.58
CA VAL A 218 -5.78 -2.08 17.69
C VAL A 218 -5.03 -0.75 17.63
N PHE A 219 -4.65 -0.31 16.42
CA PHE A 219 -4.01 1.00 16.26
C PHE A 219 -4.99 2.15 16.58
N GLY A 220 -6.21 2.11 16.07
CA GLY A 220 -7.22 3.14 16.34
C GLY A 220 -7.62 3.22 17.81
N ASP A 221 -7.68 2.09 18.52
CA ASP A 221 -7.93 2.05 19.97
C ASP A 221 -6.73 2.62 20.77
N MET A 222 -5.50 2.41 20.27
CA MET A 222 -4.28 2.92 20.90
C MET A 222 -4.14 4.43 20.76
N ASP A 223 -4.43 4.97 19.58
CA ASP A 223 -4.38 6.41 19.29
C ASP A 223 -5.63 6.90 18.55
N PRO A 224 -6.73 7.19 19.30
CA PRO A 224 -7.98 7.64 18.71
C PRO A 224 -7.92 9.00 17.99
N GLN A 225 -6.82 9.74 18.14
CA GLN A 225 -6.62 11.01 17.45
C GLN A 225 -6.13 10.83 16.00
N VAL A 226 -5.54 9.68 15.71
CA VAL A 226 -5.05 9.36 14.36
C VAL A 226 -6.14 8.64 13.57
N PRO A 227 -6.67 9.22 12.48
CA PRO A 227 -7.63 8.53 11.64
C PRO A 227 -7.02 7.28 11.01
N THR A 228 -7.81 6.21 10.99
CA THR A 228 -7.46 4.98 10.31
C THR A 228 -8.08 4.92 8.92
N LYS A 229 -7.33 4.40 7.96
CA LYS A 229 -7.67 4.32 6.55
C LYS A 229 -7.51 2.91 6.02
N SER A 230 -8.37 2.52 5.09
CA SER A 230 -8.23 1.27 4.35
C SER A 230 -8.67 1.41 2.91
N GLY A 231 -8.25 0.48 2.06
CA GLY A 231 -8.60 0.47 0.65
C GLY A 231 -8.86 -0.92 0.08
N LEU A 232 -9.65 -0.93 -0.99
CA LEU A 232 -9.94 -2.13 -1.79
C LEU A 232 -9.73 -1.83 -3.27
N MET A 233 -9.28 -2.86 -3.97
CA MET A 233 -9.27 -2.88 -5.43
C MET A 233 -10.47 -3.68 -5.93
N LEU A 234 -11.30 -3.07 -6.76
CA LEU A 234 -12.47 -3.70 -7.36
C LEU A 234 -12.16 -4.24 -8.75
N GLY A 235 -12.74 -5.38 -9.09
CA GLY A 235 -12.52 -6.06 -10.36
C GLY A 235 -11.66 -7.32 -10.28
N LEU A 236 -11.40 -7.83 -9.07
CA LEU A 236 -10.73 -9.12 -8.83
C LEU A 236 -11.68 -10.31 -8.81
N GLY A 237 -13.01 -10.07 -8.88
CA GLY A 237 -14.06 -11.10 -8.90
C GLY A 237 -15.00 -11.03 -7.69
N GLU A 238 -14.90 -10.00 -6.87
CA GLU A 238 -15.86 -9.66 -5.82
C GLU A 238 -17.22 -9.24 -6.39
N THR A 239 -18.27 -9.38 -5.59
CA THR A 239 -19.58 -8.77 -5.88
C THR A 239 -19.70 -7.40 -5.19
N ASP A 240 -20.73 -6.66 -5.54
CA ASP A 240 -21.02 -5.38 -4.90
C ASP A 240 -21.44 -5.59 -3.45
N GLU A 241 -22.22 -6.64 -3.16
CA GLU A 241 -22.65 -7.00 -1.82
C GLU A 241 -21.46 -7.35 -0.91
N GLU A 242 -20.50 -8.15 -1.42
CA GLU A 242 -19.28 -8.47 -0.70
C GLU A 242 -18.45 -7.20 -0.40
N THR A 243 -18.41 -6.25 -1.34
CA THR A 243 -17.74 -4.95 -1.13
C THR A 243 -18.41 -4.18 -0.01
N LEU A 244 -19.76 -4.11 0.01
CA LEU A 244 -20.52 -3.45 1.07
C LEU A 244 -20.37 -4.14 2.43
N GLU A 245 -20.22 -5.46 2.48
CA GLU A 245 -19.93 -6.19 3.69
C GLU A 245 -18.57 -5.79 4.27
N VAL A 246 -17.52 -5.76 3.44
CA VAL A 246 -16.20 -5.30 3.87
C VAL A 246 -16.22 -3.85 4.37
N MET A 247 -17.00 -2.98 3.74
CA MET A 247 -17.16 -1.59 4.21
C MET A 247 -17.80 -1.55 5.62
N ARG A 248 -18.80 -2.41 5.91
CA ARG A 248 -19.38 -2.53 7.25
C ARG A 248 -18.38 -3.08 8.26
N ASP A 249 -17.60 -4.10 7.88
CA ASP A 249 -16.56 -4.66 8.74
C ASP A 249 -15.50 -3.62 9.10
N LEU A 250 -15.04 -2.82 8.13
CA LEU A 250 -14.11 -1.70 8.37
C LEU A 250 -14.71 -0.69 9.36
N ARG A 251 -15.98 -0.32 9.19
CA ARG A 251 -16.65 0.61 10.14
C ARG A 251 -16.78 0.00 11.52
N ALA A 252 -17.12 -1.27 11.64
CA ALA A 252 -17.18 -2.00 12.91
C ALA A 252 -15.83 -2.05 13.64
N HIS A 253 -14.72 -1.95 12.89
CA HIS A 253 -13.35 -1.87 13.42
C HIS A 253 -12.81 -0.43 13.55
N GLY A 254 -13.69 0.58 13.47
CA GLY A 254 -13.34 1.98 13.75
C GLY A 254 -12.67 2.72 12.59
N VAL A 255 -12.55 2.12 11.41
CA VAL A 255 -11.92 2.77 10.25
C VAL A 255 -12.76 3.95 9.78
N THR A 256 -12.13 5.12 9.62
CA THR A 256 -12.82 6.38 9.30
C THR A 256 -12.64 6.83 7.86
N MET A 257 -11.63 6.34 7.16
CA MET A 257 -11.32 6.72 5.78
C MET A 257 -11.31 5.50 4.86
N LEU A 258 -11.89 5.63 3.67
CA LEU A 258 -12.01 4.56 2.69
C LEU A 258 -11.50 4.98 1.31
N THR A 259 -10.79 4.08 0.63
CA THR A 259 -10.49 4.21 -0.80
C THR A 259 -10.96 2.99 -1.58
N LEU A 260 -11.70 3.21 -2.67
CA LEU A 260 -12.07 2.16 -3.62
C LEU A 260 -11.56 2.51 -5.02
N GLY A 261 -10.71 1.67 -5.59
CA GLY A 261 -10.12 1.85 -6.91
C GLY A 261 -10.35 0.65 -7.83
N GLN A 262 -10.27 0.85 -9.13
CA GLN A 262 -10.32 -0.26 -10.09
C GLN A 262 -8.98 -1.02 -10.11
N TYR A 263 -9.01 -2.32 -9.97
CA TYR A 263 -7.87 -3.17 -10.26
C TYR A 263 -7.50 -3.07 -11.75
N LEU A 264 -6.24 -2.78 -12.03
CA LEU A 264 -5.68 -2.78 -13.38
C LEU A 264 -4.57 -3.82 -13.41
N GLN A 265 -4.73 -4.84 -14.24
CA GLN A 265 -3.78 -5.93 -14.39
C GLN A 265 -2.44 -5.40 -14.91
N PRO A 266 -1.32 -5.54 -14.15
CA PRO A 266 -0.01 -5.01 -14.58
C PRO A 266 0.55 -5.76 -15.79
N SER A 267 0.46 -7.09 -15.81
CA SER A 267 0.92 -7.92 -16.92
C SER A 267 0.04 -9.17 -17.08
N PRO A 268 0.16 -9.93 -18.19
CA PRO A 268 -0.58 -11.18 -18.39
C PRO A 268 -0.31 -12.27 -17.34
N HIS A 269 0.75 -12.12 -16.54
CA HIS A 269 1.12 -13.05 -15.46
C HIS A 269 0.48 -12.72 -14.12
N HIS A 270 -0.22 -11.57 -14.01
CA HIS A 270 -0.99 -11.16 -12.84
C HIS A 270 -2.44 -11.63 -12.93
N LEU A 271 -3.16 -11.54 -11.81
CA LEU A 271 -4.59 -11.88 -11.80
C LEU A 271 -5.33 -11.12 -12.90
N PRO A 272 -6.17 -11.80 -13.68
CA PRO A 272 -6.95 -11.13 -14.71
C PRO A 272 -8.00 -10.20 -14.10
N VAL A 273 -8.33 -9.11 -14.80
CA VAL A 273 -9.47 -8.28 -14.44
C VAL A 273 -10.75 -9.08 -14.71
N ALA A 274 -11.56 -9.29 -13.68
CA ALA A 274 -12.83 -10.00 -13.79
C ALA A 274 -13.97 -9.08 -14.28
N ARG A 275 -13.91 -7.79 -13.91
CA ARG A 275 -14.88 -6.77 -14.37
C ARG A 275 -14.27 -5.38 -14.29
N PHE A 276 -14.80 -4.46 -15.09
CA PHE A 276 -14.56 -3.03 -14.91
C PHE A 276 -15.81 -2.41 -14.27
N VAL A 277 -15.65 -1.86 -13.08
CA VAL A 277 -16.71 -1.14 -12.35
C VAL A 277 -16.93 0.22 -13.00
N THR A 278 -18.18 0.59 -13.24
CA THR A 278 -18.49 1.86 -13.91
C THR A 278 -18.27 3.07 -12.98
N PRO A 279 -17.99 4.26 -13.54
CA PRO A 279 -17.85 5.48 -12.73
C PRO A 279 -19.08 5.76 -11.87
N GLU A 280 -20.28 5.51 -12.39
CA GLU A 280 -21.53 5.72 -11.66
C GLU A 280 -21.62 4.79 -10.44
N ARG A 281 -21.14 3.54 -10.56
CA ARG A 281 -21.13 2.61 -9.42
C ARG A 281 -20.12 3.04 -8.35
N PHE A 282 -18.98 3.60 -8.74
CA PHE A 282 -18.03 4.20 -7.78
C PHE A 282 -18.67 5.37 -7.02
N VAL A 283 -19.42 6.24 -7.68
CA VAL A 283 -20.16 7.33 -7.03
C VAL A 283 -21.17 6.78 -6.01
N GLN A 284 -21.87 5.69 -6.35
CA GLN A 284 -22.79 5.04 -5.42
C GLN A 284 -22.06 4.47 -4.20
N PHE A 285 -20.94 3.78 -4.40
CA PHE A 285 -20.11 3.29 -3.28
C PHE A 285 -19.63 4.42 -2.35
N GLU A 286 -19.27 5.56 -2.90
CA GLU A 286 -18.90 6.74 -2.10
C GLU A 286 -20.06 7.22 -1.24
N GLN A 287 -21.25 7.32 -1.81
CA GLN A 287 -22.47 7.71 -1.07
C GLN A 287 -22.82 6.67 0.01
N GLU A 288 -22.75 5.37 -0.32
CA GLU A 288 -22.97 4.28 0.63
C GLU A 288 -21.94 4.30 1.77
N ALA A 289 -20.66 4.57 1.47
CA ALA A 289 -19.61 4.72 2.49
C ALA A 289 -19.92 5.88 3.46
N LEU A 290 -20.24 7.05 2.93
CA LEU A 290 -20.59 8.21 3.77
C LEU A 290 -21.84 7.93 4.62
N ALA A 291 -22.84 7.25 4.05
CA ALA A 291 -24.03 6.83 4.79
C ALA A 291 -23.73 5.80 5.89
N MET A 292 -22.69 4.96 5.74
CA MET A 292 -22.21 4.05 6.78
C MET A 292 -21.39 4.75 7.87
N GLY A 293 -21.10 6.07 7.72
CA GLY A 293 -20.36 6.85 8.70
C GLY A 293 -18.85 6.91 8.48
N PHE A 294 -18.32 6.59 7.29
CA PHE A 294 -16.98 7.01 6.94
C PHE A 294 -16.93 8.53 6.89
N VAL A 295 -15.89 9.11 7.48
CA VAL A 295 -15.66 10.56 7.48
C VAL A 295 -15.20 11.02 6.10
N GLN A 296 -14.41 10.18 5.42
CA GLN A 296 -13.89 10.41 4.09
C GLN A 296 -13.94 9.14 3.27
N ALA A 297 -14.46 9.22 2.05
CA ALA A 297 -14.43 8.15 1.08
C ALA A 297 -13.95 8.69 -0.28
N ALA A 298 -12.99 8.03 -0.90
CA ALA A 298 -12.55 8.33 -2.25
C ALA A 298 -12.77 7.10 -3.13
N CYS A 299 -13.72 7.18 -4.04
CA CYS A 299 -14.13 6.06 -4.89
C CYS A 299 -14.06 6.45 -6.36
N GLY A 300 -13.32 5.67 -7.16
CA GLY A 300 -13.22 5.96 -8.59
C GLY A 300 -12.27 5.04 -9.34
N PRO A 301 -12.42 4.93 -10.67
CA PRO A 301 -11.63 3.99 -11.46
C PRO A 301 -10.10 4.19 -11.34
N MET A 302 -9.66 5.42 -11.16
CA MET A 302 -8.24 5.76 -11.07
C MET A 302 -7.77 6.00 -9.64
N VAL A 303 -8.65 5.88 -8.63
CA VAL A 303 -8.30 6.04 -7.22
C VAL A 303 -7.31 4.96 -6.80
N ARG A 304 -6.33 5.36 -6.00
CA ARG A 304 -5.34 4.53 -5.30
C ARG A 304 -5.25 5.00 -3.85
N SER A 305 -4.72 4.18 -2.96
CA SER A 305 -4.64 4.51 -1.52
C SER A 305 -4.01 5.88 -1.26
N SER A 306 -2.99 6.25 -2.02
CA SER A 306 -2.29 7.53 -1.87
C SER A 306 -2.72 8.61 -2.87
N TYR A 307 -3.75 8.36 -3.69
CA TYR A 307 -4.23 9.35 -4.66
C TYR A 307 -4.93 10.50 -3.95
N HIS A 308 -4.41 11.73 -4.11
CA HIS A 308 -4.87 12.91 -3.37
C HIS A 308 -4.97 12.68 -1.85
N ALA A 309 -3.97 12.00 -1.28
CA ALA A 309 -3.96 11.63 0.14
C ALA A 309 -4.03 12.85 1.06
N ASP A 310 -3.41 13.96 0.68
CA ASP A 310 -3.49 15.26 1.37
C ASP A 310 -4.92 15.80 1.45
N THR A 311 -5.66 15.76 0.34
CA THR A 311 -7.07 16.19 0.29
C THR A 311 -7.96 15.26 1.13
N GLN A 312 -7.71 13.94 1.06
CA GLN A 312 -8.44 12.96 1.85
C GLN A 312 -8.19 13.17 3.36
N ALA A 313 -6.94 13.37 3.76
CA ALA A 313 -6.57 13.63 5.16
C ALA A 313 -7.19 14.93 5.67
N HIS A 314 -7.17 16.00 4.87
CA HIS A 314 -7.83 17.26 5.21
C HIS A 314 -9.35 17.08 5.43
N GLY A 315 -10.02 16.32 4.57
CA GLY A 315 -11.43 15.95 4.72
C GLY A 315 -11.71 15.14 5.99
N ALA A 316 -10.73 14.43 6.52
CA ALA A 316 -10.81 13.69 7.78
C ALA A 316 -10.37 14.53 9.01
N GLY A 317 -10.12 15.83 8.85
CA GLY A 317 -9.76 16.74 9.95
C GLY A 317 -8.25 16.86 10.21
N VAL A 318 -7.40 16.25 9.41
CA VAL A 318 -5.92 16.39 9.47
C VAL A 318 -5.53 17.70 8.76
N ASN A 319 -5.53 18.79 9.50
CA ASN A 319 -5.23 20.12 8.95
C ASN A 319 -3.73 20.33 8.77
N GLN A 320 -3.35 20.99 7.68
CA GLN A 320 -2.02 21.59 7.50
C GLN A 320 -2.05 22.96 8.21
N GLU A 321 -1.21 23.12 9.22
CA GLU A 321 -0.99 24.44 9.84
C GLU A 321 -0.09 25.32 8.97
#